data_4c35fe509035a47417dbdfc88aac9055
#
_entry.id   4c35fe509035a47417dbdfc88aac9055
#
_cell.length_a   1.000
_cell.length_b   1.000
_cell.length_c   1.000
_cell.angle_alpha   90.00
_cell.angle_beta   90.00
_cell.angle_gamma   90.00
#
_symmetry.space_group_name_H-M   'P 1'
#
loop_
_entity.id
_entity.type
_entity.pdbx_description
1 polymer ?
#
loop_
_entity_poly.entity_id
_entity_poly.type
_entity_poly.pdbx_seq_one_letter_code
_entity_poly.pdbx_strand_id
1 'polypeptide(L)'
;MIKGFSQFLVEEEKNVFFTFGRMNPPTVGHGLLIDKLASMSSRNPYRVYLSQSQDSKKNPLSYNDKVKFSRKMFRKHARSIMMNRKVKSVMDVGTTLYDEGFRSITMVVGSDRVREFKVLLNNYNGKKSRHGFYNFKDINVMSAGDRDPDSDDASGASATKQRKAAVDNDFVKFSQGLPKDSSNKDAKALFNAVRKGMGLKEETDFRNNVKLDAVSEIREKFVNEDIFNIGDQVVIKETDEVATISHRGSNYVILEKSDNTIVRKWLDAVEALDAKEIQAVGW
;
A
#
# COMPACT_ATOMS: atom_id res chain seq x y z
N MET A 1 -36.88 24.69 -53.17
CA MET A 1 -36.03 23.47 -52.91
C MET A 1 -35.14 23.74 -51.74
N ILE A 2 -35.54 23.29 -50.58
CA ILE A 2 -34.77 23.45 -49.33
C ILE A 2 -33.82 22.25 -49.28
N LYS A 3 -32.53 22.48 -49.49
CA LYS A 3 -31.50 21.46 -49.33
C LYS A 3 -31.36 21.14 -47.85
N GLY A 4 -31.46 19.87 -47.54
CA GLY A 4 -31.56 19.37 -46.19
C GLY A 4 -30.34 19.70 -45.29
N PHE A 5 -30.65 19.95 -44.06
CA PHE A 5 -29.76 20.32 -42.93
C PHE A 5 -28.96 19.09 -42.40
N SER A 6 -28.82 18.03 -43.17
CA SER A 6 -28.23 16.74 -42.72
C SER A 6 -26.75 16.56 -43.09
N GLN A 7 -26.00 17.61 -43.41
CA GLN A 7 -24.66 17.45 -43.96
C GLN A 7 -23.51 18.07 -43.15
N PHE A 8 -23.72 18.41 -41.88
CA PHE A 8 -22.63 18.95 -41.04
C PHE A 8 -22.57 18.35 -39.60
N LEU A 9 -22.83 17.08 -39.48
CA LEU A 9 -22.27 16.37 -38.35
C LEU A 9 -20.87 15.87 -38.77
N VAL A 10 -19.88 16.75 -38.71
CA VAL A 10 -18.47 16.33 -38.60
C VAL A 10 -18.45 15.57 -37.30
N GLU A 11 -18.45 14.24 -37.36
CA GLU A 11 -18.15 13.40 -36.21
C GLU A 11 -16.79 13.86 -35.68
N GLU A 12 -16.76 14.61 -34.58
CA GLU A 12 -15.50 14.97 -33.93
C GLU A 12 -14.75 13.66 -33.67
N GLU A 13 -13.60 13.52 -34.33
CA GLU A 13 -12.79 12.31 -34.22
C GLU A 13 -12.38 12.13 -32.75
N LYS A 14 -13.01 11.20 -32.09
CA LYS A 14 -12.77 10.92 -30.69
C LYS A 14 -11.35 10.43 -30.52
N ASN A 15 -10.50 11.26 -29.94
CA ASN A 15 -9.15 10.89 -29.52
C ASN A 15 -9.15 10.45 -28.06
N VAL A 16 -8.27 9.51 -27.71
CA VAL A 16 -8.06 9.06 -26.33
C VAL A 16 -6.58 8.94 -26.03
N PHE A 17 -6.21 9.41 -24.87
CA PHE A 17 -4.87 9.27 -24.34
C PHE A 17 -4.81 8.06 -23.42
N PHE A 18 -3.73 7.29 -23.48
CA PHE A 18 -3.58 6.16 -22.58
C PHE A 18 -2.13 5.83 -22.24
N THR A 19 -1.97 5.08 -21.18
CA THR A 19 -0.72 4.40 -20.84
C THR A 19 -0.99 2.95 -20.51
N PHE A 20 0.02 2.10 -20.71
CA PHE A 20 0.00 0.68 -20.35
C PHE A 20 1.28 0.32 -19.61
N GLY A 21 1.16 -0.16 -18.38
CA GLY A 21 2.32 -0.42 -17.53
C GLY A 21 2.13 -1.57 -16.56
N ARG A 22 3.22 -1.95 -15.88
CA ARG A 22 3.21 -3.03 -14.89
C ARG A 22 2.76 -2.56 -13.51
N MET A 23 3.24 -1.39 -13.06
CA MET A 23 2.97 -0.79 -11.73
C MET A 23 3.02 -1.84 -10.60
N ASN A 24 4.15 -2.52 -10.47
CA ASN A 24 4.26 -3.65 -9.57
C ASN A 24 5.49 -3.56 -8.65
N PRO A 25 5.37 -2.83 -7.53
CA PRO A 25 4.22 -2.04 -7.08
C PRO A 25 4.09 -0.65 -7.76
N PRO A 26 2.96 0.07 -7.58
CA PRO A 26 2.85 1.48 -7.95
C PRO A 26 3.83 2.33 -7.13
N THR A 27 4.47 3.31 -7.79
CA THR A 27 5.47 4.19 -7.19
C THR A 27 5.18 5.64 -7.53
N VAL A 28 5.84 6.60 -6.86
CA VAL A 28 5.74 8.01 -7.19
C VAL A 28 6.08 8.29 -8.66
N GLY A 29 7.07 7.60 -9.26
CA GLY A 29 7.40 7.76 -10.68
C GLY A 29 6.26 7.33 -11.62
N HIS A 30 5.44 6.34 -11.24
CA HIS A 30 4.22 6.03 -11.98
C HIS A 30 3.17 7.14 -11.84
N GLY A 31 3.10 7.79 -10.67
CA GLY A 31 2.22 8.94 -10.45
C GLY A 31 2.56 10.10 -11.39
N LEU A 32 3.85 10.44 -11.49
CA LEU A 32 4.35 11.48 -12.41
C LEU A 32 4.00 11.17 -13.87
N LEU A 33 4.12 9.91 -14.29
CA LEU A 33 3.68 9.49 -15.63
C LEU A 33 2.18 9.72 -15.85
N ILE A 34 1.35 9.38 -14.87
CA ILE A 34 -0.11 9.55 -14.96
C ILE A 34 -0.49 11.04 -14.92
N ASP A 35 0.16 11.86 -14.08
CA ASP A 35 -0.03 13.31 -14.05
C ASP A 35 0.31 13.92 -15.42
N LYS A 36 1.42 13.49 -16.04
CA LYS A 36 1.81 13.94 -17.38
C LYS A 36 0.81 13.50 -18.44
N LEU A 37 0.35 12.25 -18.39
CA LEU A 37 -0.70 11.73 -19.27
C LEU A 37 -1.97 12.60 -19.17
N ALA A 38 -2.42 12.89 -17.95
CA ALA A 38 -3.61 13.72 -17.71
C ALA A 38 -3.41 15.16 -18.22
N SER A 39 -2.24 15.75 -18.00
CA SER A 39 -1.91 17.09 -18.53
C SER A 39 -1.90 17.12 -20.05
N MET A 40 -1.30 16.13 -20.71
CA MET A 40 -1.23 16.05 -22.18
C MET A 40 -2.57 15.76 -22.82
N SER A 41 -3.47 15.09 -22.13
CA SER A 41 -4.79 14.74 -22.65
C SER A 41 -5.70 15.97 -22.85
N SER A 42 -5.46 17.07 -22.12
CA SER A 42 -6.27 18.29 -22.16
C SER A 42 -7.75 17.97 -21.92
N ARG A 43 -8.60 18.13 -22.93
CA ARG A 43 -10.05 17.83 -22.87
C ARG A 43 -10.40 16.41 -23.31
N ASN A 44 -9.45 15.67 -23.86
CA ASN A 44 -9.69 14.30 -24.28
C ASN A 44 -9.72 13.34 -23.08
N PRO A 45 -10.47 12.24 -23.15
CA PRO A 45 -10.41 11.21 -22.13
C PRO A 45 -9.01 10.58 -22.05
N TYR A 46 -8.58 10.23 -20.84
CA TYR A 46 -7.35 9.44 -20.65
C TYR A 46 -7.59 8.20 -19.80
N ARG A 47 -6.82 7.17 -20.06
CA ARG A 47 -6.96 5.86 -19.42
C ARG A 47 -5.62 5.26 -19.07
N VAL A 48 -5.58 4.57 -17.94
CA VAL A 48 -4.42 3.85 -17.42
C VAL A 48 -4.75 2.37 -17.39
N TYR A 49 -4.04 1.58 -18.19
CA TYR A 49 -4.19 0.13 -18.22
C TYR A 49 -2.99 -0.55 -17.56
N LEU A 50 -3.26 -1.62 -16.82
CA LEU A 50 -2.26 -2.36 -16.08
C LEU A 50 -2.08 -3.76 -16.68
N SER A 51 -0.83 -4.20 -16.78
CA SER A 51 -0.52 -5.56 -17.23
C SER A 51 -1.04 -6.61 -16.24
N GLN A 52 -1.41 -7.78 -16.75
CA GLN A 52 -1.88 -8.89 -15.91
C GLN A 52 -0.75 -9.87 -15.52
N SER A 53 0.51 -9.57 -15.91
CA SER A 53 1.65 -10.40 -15.52
C SER A 53 1.78 -10.50 -14.00
N GLN A 54 1.97 -11.72 -13.50
CA GLN A 54 2.20 -12.01 -12.09
C GLN A 54 3.30 -13.07 -11.96
N ASP A 55 4.28 -12.79 -11.12
CA ASP A 55 5.34 -13.71 -10.70
C ASP A 55 5.94 -13.23 -9.37
N SER A 56 6.56 -14.12 -8.62
CA SER A 56 7.11 -13.80 -7.29
C SER A 56 8.33 -12.86 -7.32
N LYS A 57 9.02 -12.71 -8.45
CA LYS A 57 10.27 -11.93 -8.53
C LYS A 57 10.06 -10.50 -8.98
N LYS A 58 9.37 -10.32 -10.12
CA LYS A 58 9.23 -8.99 -10.78
C LYS A 58 7.82 -8.44 -10.72
N ASN A 59 6.81 -9.29 -10.53
CA ASN A 59 5.40 -8.92 -10.57
C ASN A 59 4.61 -9.55 -9.41
N PRO A 60 4.97 -9.28 -8.13
CA PRO A 60 4.36 -9.95 -6.98
C PRO A 60 2.87 -9.69 -6.80
N LEU A 61 2.37 -8.54 -7.21
CA LEU A 61 0.96 -8.20 -7.04
C LEU A 61 0.08 -8.88 -8.08
N SER A 62 -1.07 -9.39 -7.65
CA SER A 62 -2.13 -9.83 -8.54
C SER A 62 -2.69 -8.66 -9.35
N TYR A 63 -3.38 -8.93 -10.47
CA TYR A 63 -4.01 -7.88 -11.26
C TYR A 63 -5.02 -7.04 -10.45
N ASN A 64 -5.82 -7.70 -9.63
CA ASN A 64 -6.78 -7.03 -8.75
C ASN A 64 -6.09 -6.10 -7.74
N ASP A 65 -4.98 -6.58 -7.13
CA ASP A 65 -4.21 -5.78 -6.18
C ASP A 65 -3.53 -4.60 -6.87
N LYS A 66 -2.97 -4.79 -8.07
CA LYS A 66 -2.40 -3.68 -8.85
C LYS A 66 -3.43 -2.57 -9.06
N VAL A 67 -4.64 -2.91 -9.54
CA VAL A 67 -5.70 -1.92 -9.78
C VAL A 67 -6.13 -1.28 -8.46
N LYS A 68 -6.38 -2.07 -7.43
CA LYS A 68 -6.77 -1.61 -6.10
C LYS A 68 -5.77 -0.62 -5.53
N PHE A 69 -4.50 -0.99 -5.47
CA PHE A 69 -3.46 -0.14 -4.89
C PHE A 69 -3.13 1.06 -5.77
N SER A 70 -3.12 0.92 -7.09
CA SER A 70 -2.94 2.07 -7.98
C SER A 70 -4.05 3.12 -7.79
N ARG A 71 -5.30 2.71 -7.66
CA ARG A 71 -6.42 3.63 -7.39
C ARG A 71 -6.30 4.31 -6.02
N LYS A 72 -5.77 3.62 -5.01
CA LYS A 72 -5.53 4.19 -3.68
C LYS A 72 -4.35 5.15 -3.66
N MET A 73 -3.26 4.84 -4.36
CA MET A 73 -2.07 5.67 -4.44
C MET A 73 -2.28 6.90 -5.33
N PHE A 74 -3.07 6.77 -6.40
CA PHE A 74 -3.32 7.84 -7.38
C PHE A 74 -4.79 8.26 -7.36
N ARG A 75 -5.27 8.74 -6.22
CA ARG A 75 -6.69 9.07 -5.98
C ARG A 75 -7.28 10.01 -7.01
N LYS A 76 -6.55 11.04 -7.41
CA LYS A 76 -6.89 11.98 -8.48
C LYS A 76 -7.30 11.27 -9.78
N HIS A 77 -6.62 10.16 -10.10
CA HIS A 77 -6.74 9.42 -11.34
C HIS A 77 -7.49 8.10 -11.19
N ALA A 78 -8.09 7.83 -10.03
CA ALA A 78 -8.68 6.53 -9.71
C ALA A 78 -9.73 6.08 -10.73
N ARG A 79 -10.51 7.02 -11.29
CA ARG A 79 -11.53 6.74 -12.32
C ARG A 79 -10.93 6.38 -13.67
N SER A 80 -9.75 6.90 -13.99
CA SER A 80 -9.03 6.63 -15.24
C SER A 80 -8.22 5.35 -15.21
N ILE A 81 -8.00 4.75 -14.02
CA ILE A 81 -7.33 3.45 -13.88
C ILE A 81 -8.34 2.34 -14.18
N MET A 82 -8.17 1.73 -15.35
CA MET A 82 -9.13 0.78 -15.89
C MET A 82 -8.97 -0.60 -15.25
N MET A 83 -10.10 -1.25 -14.99
CA MET A 83 -10.14 -2.67 -14.61
C MET A 83 -10.80 -3.44 -15.74
N ASN A 84 -9.99 -4.03 -16.63
CA ASN A 84 -10.47 -4.80 -17.77
C ASN A 84 -9.62 -6.08 -17.91
N ARG A 85 -10.20 -7.22 -17.54
CA ARG A 85 -9.51 -8.53 -17.58
C ARG A 85 -9.25 -9.05 -19.00
N LYS A 86 -9.90 -8.49 -20.01
CA LYS A 86 -9.65 -8.84 -21.42
C LYS A 86 -8.35 -8.23 -21.93
N VAL A 87 -7.92 -7.11 -21.36
CA VAL A 87 -6.71 -6.39 -21.76
C VAL A 87 -5.48 -7.00 -21.10
N LYS A 88 -4.68 -7.75 -21.83
CA LYS A 88 -3.43 -8.38 -21.35
C LYS A 88 -2.19 -7.74 -21.97
N SER A 89 -2.33 -7.11 -23.13
CA SER A 89 -1.27 -6.47 -23.90
C SER A 89 -1.67 -5.08 -24.40
N VAL A 90 -0.72 -4.33 -24.90
CA VAL A 90 -1.01 -3.01 -25.51
C VAL A 90 -1.87 -3.14 -26.77
N MET A 91 -1.78 -4.24 -27.52
CA MET A 91 -2.65 -4.49 -28.67
C MET A 91 -4.09 -4.70 -28.25
N ASP A 92 -4.33 -5.39 -27.12
CA ASP A 92 -5.69 -5.54 -26.58
C ASP A 92 -6.26 -4.18 -26.12
N VAL A 93 -5.40 -3.25 -25.65
CA VAL A 93 -5.81 -1.86 -25.40
C VAL A 93 -6.28 -1.21 -26.71
N GLY A 94 -5.47 -1.32 -27.78
CA GLY A 94 -5.81 -0.78 -29.10
C GLY A 94 -7.16 -1.30 -29.59
N THR A 95 -7.38 -2.62 -29.57
CA THR A 95 -8.65 -3.23 -29.95
C THR A 95 -9.82 -2.71 -29.11
N THR A 96 -9.64 -2.68 -27.77
CA THR A 96 -10.68 -2.19 -26.85
C THR A 96 -11.06 -0.75 -27.15
N LEU A 97 -10.09 0.12 -27.36
CA LEU A 97 -10.35 1.54 -27.65
C LEU A 97 -11.00 1.73 -29.03
N TYR A 98 -10.62 0.92 -30.01
CA TYR A 98 -11.22 0.96 -31.33
C TYR A 98 -12.69 0.50 -31.33
N ASP A 99 -12.99 -0.56 -30.58
CA ASP A 99 -14.35 -1.09 -30.38
C ASP A 99 -15.25 -0.08 -29.63
N GLU A 100 -14.65 0.75 -28.76
CA GLU A 100 -15.35 1.84 -28.07
C GLU A 100 -15.59 3.08 -28.94
N GLY A 101 -15.18 3.03 -30.21
CA GLY A 101 -15.45 4.08 -31.21
C GLY A 101 -14.37 5.15 -31.32
N PHE A 102 -13.23 5.02 -30.63
CA PHE A 102 -12.09 5.92 -30.86
C PHE A 102 -11.46 5.66 -32.23
N ARG A 103 -11.00 6.72 -32.89
CA ARG A 103 -10.34 6.62 -34.20
C ARG A 103 -8.93 7.21 -34.22
N SER A 104 -8.56 7.91 -33.16
CA SER A 104 -7.22 8.41 -32.91
C SER A 104 -6.80 8.04 -31.50
N ILE A 105 -5.57 7.61 -31.32
CA ILE A 105 -5.01 7.25 -30.01
C ILE A 105 -3.66 7.91 -29.78
N THR A 106 -3.41 8.31 -28.54
CA THR A 106 -2.10 8.81 -28.10
C THR A 106 -1.64 8.02 -26.87
N MET A 107 -0.57 7.25 -27.03
CA MET A 107 0.05 6.52 -25.91
C MET A 107 1.15 7.38 -25.29
N VAL A 108 1.17 7.47 -23.95
CA VAL A 108 2.22 8.19 -23.20
C VAL A 108 3.02 7.17 -22.39
N VAL A 109 4.33 7.17 -22.57
CA VAL A 109 5.27 6.20 -21.98
C VAL A 109 6.57 6.89 -21.57
N GLY A 110 7.47 6.19 -20.88
CA GLY A 110 8.86 6.66 -20.70
C GLY A 110 9.60 6.80 -22.02
N SER A 111 10.57 7.69 -22.09
CA SER A 111 11.34 8.00 -23.31
C SER A 111 11.96 6.75 -23.95
N ASP A 112 12.45 5.82 -23.12
CA ASP A 112 13.09 4.54 -23.51
C ASP A 112 12.16 3.60 -24.29
N ARG A 113 10.84 3.76 -24.18
CA ARG A 113 9.83 2.85 -24.75
C ARG A 113 9.08 3.43 -25.96
N VAL A 114 9.25 4.72 -26.28
CA VAL A 114 8.49 5.40 -27.35
C VAL A 114 8.63 4.68 -28.67
N ARG A 115 9.88 4.40 -29.09
CA ARG A 115 10.16 3.75 -30.39
C ARG A 115 9.54 2.36 -30.48
N GLU A 116 9.70 1.57 -29.42
CA GLU A 116 9.16 0.19 -29.35
C GLU A 116 7.63 0.18 -29.56
N PHE A 117 6.91 0.96 -28.76
CA PHE A 117 5.45 0.98 -28.84
C PHE A 117 4.92 1.63 -30.12
N LYS A 118 5.62 2.64 -30.66
CA LYS A 118 5.25 3.24 -31.93
C LYS A 118 5.31 2.20 -33.06
N VAL A 119 6.38 1.44 -33.15
CA VAL A 119 6.54 0.38 -34.14
C VAL A 119 5.49 -0.71 -33.92
N LEU A 120 5.32 -1.16 -32.67
CA LEU A 120 4.39 -2.25 -32.35
C LEU A 120 2.94 -1.91 -32.71
N LEU A 121 2.42 -0.75 -32.27
CA LEU A 121 1.05 -0.36 -32.55
C LEU A 121 0.79 -0.14 -34.04
N ASN A 122 1.72 0.47 -34.77
CA ASN A 122 1.55 0.67 -36.22
C ASN A 122 1.63 -0.62 -37.01
N ASN A 123 2.47 -1.58 -36.61
CA ASN A 123 2.59 -2.88 -37.30
C ASN A 123 1.30 -3.69 -37.28
N TYR A 124 0.44 -3.50 -36.29
CA TYR A 124 -0.85 -4.19 -36.18
C TYR A 124 -2.03 -3.35 -36.67
N ASN A 125 -1.83 -2.07 -37.00
CA ASN A 125 -2.89 -1.21 -37.49
C ASN A 125 -3.40 -1.70 -38.86
N GLY A 126 -4.72 -1.85 -38.99
CA GLY A 126 -5.38 -2.39 -40.19
C GLY A 126 -5.23 -3.91 -40.38
N LYS A 127 -4.67 -4.63 -39.40
CA LYS A 127 -4.43 -6.08 -39.51
C LYS A 127 -5.25 -6.86 -38.46
N LYS A 128 -5.96 -7.88 -38.92
CA LYS A 128 -6.64 -8.81 -38.01
C LYS A 128 -5.61 -9.76 -37.40
N SER A 129 -5.60 -9.87 -36.09
CA SER A 129 -4.67 -10.72 -35.34
C SER A 129 -5.37 -11.47 -34.19
N ARG A 130 -4.63 -12.28 -33.43
CA ARG A 130 -5.16 -12.93 -32.22
C ARG A 130 -5.65 -11.95 -31.14
N HIS A 131 -5.23 -10.69 -31.21
CA HIS A 131 -5.64 -9.62 -30.30
C HIS A 131 -6.90 -8.89 -30.76
N GLY A 132 -7.46 -9.26 -31.91
CA GLY A 132 -8.57 -8.61 -32.56
C GLY A 132 -8.13 -7.74 -33.73
N PHE A 133 -8.89 -6.68 -33.98
CA PHE A 133 -8.67 -5.75 -35.08
C PHE A 133 -8.80 -4.30 -34.59
N TYR A 134 -7.93 -3.44 -35.06
CA TYR A 134 -8.09 -2.01 -34.99
C TYR A 134 -7.53 -1.33 -36.24
N ASN A 135 -8.09 -0.20 -36.59
CA ASN A 135 -7.64 0.61 -37.74
C ASN A 135 -7.82 2.08 -37.39
N PHE A 136 -6.86 2.60 -36.61
CA PHE A 136 -6.85 4.01 -36.25
C PHE A 136 -6.34 4.86 -37.40
N LYS A 137 -6.90 6.08 -37.54
CA LYS A 137 -6.36 7.09 -38.46
C LYS A 137 -5.03 7.62 -37.99
N ASP A 138 -4.91 7.86 -36.65
CA ASP A 138 -3.71 8.37 -36.04
C ASP A 138 -3.31 7.53 -34.82
N ILE A 139 -2.04 7.15 -34.79
CA ILE A 139 -1.40 6.48 -33.67
C ILE A 139 -0.18 7.29 -33.26
N ASN A 140 -0.29 8.00 -32.14
CA ASN A 140 0.77 8.77 -31.57
C ASN A 140 1.35 8.08 -30.32
N VAL A 141 2.68 8.08 -30.19
CA VAL A 141 3.37 7.62 -28.99
C VAL A 141 4.29 8.72 -28.55
N MET A 142 4.08 9.23 -27.35
CA MET A 142 4.76 10.40 -26.80
C MET A 142 5.52 10.04 -25.52
N SER A 143 6.62 10.74 -25.29
CA SER A 143 7.39 10.62 -24.06
C SER A 143 6.74 11.43 -22.92
N ALA A 144 6.68 10.82 -21.74
CA ALA A 144 6.35 11.54 -20.51
C ALA A 144 7.53 12.36 -19.96
N GLY A 145 8.67 12.30 -20.60
CA GLY A 145 9.95 12.86 -20.17
C GLY A 145 10.97 11.76 -19.86
N ASP A 146 12.21 12.19 -19.67
CA ASP A 146 13.29 11.30 -19.28
C ASP A 146 13.13 10.90 -17.81
N ARG A 147 13.48 9.67 -17.53
CA ARG A 147 13.52 9.14 -16.19
C ARG A 147 14.97 8.88 -15.84
N ASP A 148 15.47 9.53 -14.82
CA ASP A 148 16.73 9.18 -14.21
C ASP A 148 16.53 8.08 -13.17
N PRO A 149 16.90 6.83 -13.48
CA PRO A 149 16.74 5.70 -12.55
C PRO A 149 17.69 5.78 -11.36
N ASP A 150 18.73 6.61 -11.43
CA ASP A 150 19.78 6.73 -10.43
C ASP A 150 19.59 7.96 -9.52
N SER A 151 18.64 8.85 -9.85
CA SER A 151 18.34 9.98 -8.99
C SER A 151 17.74 9.53 -7.64
N ASP A 152 18.18 10.15 -6.56
CA ASP A 152 17.60 9.97 -5.22
C ASP A 152 16.25 10.67 -5.05
N ASP A 153 15.85 11.46 -6.04
CA ASP A 153 14.59 12.17 -6.09
C ASP A 153 13.39 11.25 -6.41
N ALA A 154 12.19 11.82 -6.36
CA ALA A 154 10.94 11.14 -6.73
C ALA A 154 10.99 10.49 -8.12
N SER A 155 11.81 11.03 -9.07
CA SER A 155 12.05 10.46 -10.39
C SER A 155 12.78 9.11 -10.34
N GLY A 156 13.66 8.89 -9.35
CA GLY A 156 14.43 7.65 -9.14
C GLY A 156 13.69 6.53 -8.40
N ALA A 157 12.47 6.79 -7.91
CA ALA A 157 11.67 5.77 -7.26
C ALA A 157 11.27 4.67 -8.24
N SER A 158 11.94 3.51 -8.17
CA SER A 158 11.69 2.39 -9.07
C SER A 158 10.96 1.26 -8.36
N ALA A 159 10.10 0.54 -9.09
CA ALA A 159 9.46 -0.67 -8.56
C ALA A 159 10.49 -1.73 -8.13
N THR A 160 11.69 -1.70 -8.68
CA THR A 160 12.81 -2.59 -8.29
C THR A 160 13.35 -2.20 -6.91
N LYS A 161 13.62 -0.90 -6.65
CA LYS A 161 14.02 -0.42 -5.32
C LYS A 161 12.95 -0.76 -4.27
N GLN A 162 11.65 -0.61 -4.63
CA GLN A 162 10.53 -0.95 -3.76
C GLN A 162 10.48 -2.45 -3.42
N ARG A 163 10.62 -3.33 -4.41
CA ARG A 163 10.66 -4.78 -4.15
C ARG A 163 11.87 -5.17 -3.30
N LYS A 164 13.03 -4.54 -3.51
CA LYS A 164 14.20 -4.76 -2.65
C LYS A 164 13.91 -4.37 -1.21
N ALA A 165 13.37 -3.19 -0.96
CA ALA A 165 12.97 -2.76 0.39
C ALA A 165 11.96 -3.73 1.03
N ALA A 166 11.04 -4.32 0.23
CA ALA A 166 10.12 -5.35 0.70
C ALA A 166 10.83 -6.66 1.09
N VAL A 167 11.87 -7.07 0.36
CA VAL A 167 12.72 -8.23 0.70
C VAL A 167 13.47 -7.97 2.01
N ASP A 168 14.07 -6.79 2.11
CA ASP A 168 14.87 -6.37 3.27
C ASP A 168 14.01 -6.06 4.52
N ASN A 169 12.68 -6.23 4.43
CA ASN A 169 11.69 -5.87 5.45
C ASN A 169 11.77 -4.40 5.92
N ASP A 170 12.26 -3.51 5.06
CA ASP A 170 12.44 -2.09 5.33
C ASP A 170 11.22 -1.28 4.86
N PHE A 171 10.23 -1.14 5.75
CA PHE A 171 9.02 -0.37 5.45
C PHE A 171 9.31 1.13 5.26
N VAL A 172 10.32 1.67 5.93
CA VAL A 172 10.68 3.09 5.83
C VAL A 172 11.14 3.41 4.41
N LYS A 173 12.12 2.65 3.88
CA LYS A 173 12.56 2.79 2.49
C LYS A 173 11.46 2.50 1.48
N PHE A 174 10.59 1.51 1.79
CA PHE A 174 9.44 1.21 0.94
C PHE A 174 8.49 2.41 0.85
N SER A 175 8.17 3.03 1.96
CA SER A 175 7.24 4.17 2.00
C SER A 175 7.76 5.41 1.28
N GLN A 176 9.08 5.65 1.26
CA GLN A 176 9.71 6.76 0.54
C GLN A 176 9.47 6.76 -0.97
N GLY A 177 9.27 5.60 -1.58
CA GLY A 177 8.98 5.50 -3.01
C GLY A 177 7.49 5.57 -3.37
N LEU A 178 6.62 5.84 -2.40
CA LEU A 178 5.18 6.02 -2.62
C LEU A 178 4.81 7.50 -2.71
N PRO A 179 3.66 7.85 -3.34
CA PRO A 179 3.15 9.21 -3.33
C PRO A 179 2.99 9.75 -1.90
N LYS A 180 3.35 11.03 -1.69
CA LYS A 180 3.36 11.66 -0.35
C LYS A 180 1.99 11.67 0.34
N ASP A 181 0.91 11.72 -0.43
CA ASP A 181 -0.50 11.71 0.03
C ASP A 181 -1.02 10.28 0.31
N SER A 182 -0.18 9.28 0.21
CA SER A 182 -0.55 7.91 0.57
C SER A 182 -0.74 7.79 2.08
N SER A 183 -1.89 7.22 2.51
CA SER A 183 -2.08 6.96 3.93
C SER A 183 -1.11 5.87 4.41
N ASN A 184 -0.61 5.99 5.64
CA ASN A 184 0.27 4.98 6.23
C ASN A 184 -0.38 3.58 6.24
N LYS A 185 -1.70 3.51 6.45
CA LYS A 185 -2.49 2.28 6.37
C LYS A 185 -2.43 1.64 4.98
N ASP A 186 -2.60 2.43 3.92
CA ASP A 186 -2.57 1.92 2.55
C ASP A 186 -1.15 1.55 2.11
N ALA A 187 -0.14 2.32 2.55
CA ALA A 187 1.27 2.02 2.34
C ALA A 187 1.66 0.67 2.98
N LYS A 188 1.28 0.44 4.24
CA LYS A 188 1.54 -0.82 4.96
C LYS A 188 0.79 -2.00 4.33
N ALA A 189 -0.46 -1.79 3.90
CA ALA A 189 -1.23 -2.82 3.19
C ALA A 189 -0.58 -3.20 1.85
N LEU A 190 -0.05 -2.22 1.09
CA LEU A 190 0.68 -2.46 -0.15
C LEU A 190 2.00 -3.20 0.12
N PHE A 191 2.76 -2.79 1.14
CA PHE A 191 4.00 -3.45 1.54
C PHE A 191 3.78 -4.94 1.85
N ASN A 192 2.78 -5.25 2.68
CA ASN A 192 2.43 -6.62 3.02
C ASN A 192 1.97 -7.43 1.80
N ALA A 193 1.17 -6.82 0.91
CA ALA A 193 0.73 -7.48 -0.32
C ALA A 193 1.91 -7.80 -1.25
N VAL A 194 2.91 -6.92 -1.35
CA VAL A 194 4.14 -7.15 -2.12
C VAL A 194 4.94 -8.29 -1.49
N ARG A 195 5.19 -8.28 -0.18
CA ARG A 195 5.90 -9.35 0.54
C ARG A 195 5.21 -10.70 0.36
N LYS A 196 3.88 -10.74 0.55
CA LYS A 196 3.07 -11.94 0.33
C LYS A 196 3.20 -12.48 -1.10
N GLY A 197 3.08 -11.60 -2.09
CA GLY A 197 3.22 -11.97 -3.50
C GLY A 197 4.62 -12.44 -3.89
N MET A 198 5.65 -12.04 -3.15
CA MET A 198 7.02 -12.53 -3.27
C MET A 198 7.25 -13.85 -2.53
N GLY A 199 6.26 -14.37 -1.80
CA GLY A 199 6.39 -15.58 -1.00
C GLY A 199 7.19 -15.38 0.29
N LEU A 200 7.40 -14.12 0.69
CA LEU A 200 8.07 -13.80 1.95
C LEU A 200 7.07 -14.02 3.10
N LYS A 201 7.49 -14.75 4.11
CA LYS A 201 6.68 -14.92 5.32
C LYS A 201 6.44 -13.56 5.96
N GLU A 202 5.22 -13.28 6.37
CA GLU A 202 4.99 -12.23 7.34
C GLU A 202 5.74 -12.67 8.60
N GLU A 203 6.78 -11.95 8.98
CA GLU A 203 7.18 -11.95 10.38
C GLU A 203 6.01 -11.29 11.09
N THR A 204 5.14 -12.09 11.64
CA THR A 204 4.21 -11.64 12.66
C THR A 204 5.10 -11.24 13.83
N ASP A 205 5.47 -9.97 13.87
CA ASP A 205 5.98 -9.38 15.09
C ASP A 205 4.81 -9.41 16.07
N PHE A 206 4.74 -10.50 16.82
CA PHE A 206 3.77 -10.70 17.89
C PHE A 206 3.75 -9.50 18.86
N ARG A 207 4.88 -8.78 18.97
CA ARG A 207 5.03 -7.60 19.83
C ARG A 207 4.21 -6.39 19.35
N ASN A 208 4.01 -6.23 18.03
CA ASN A 208 3.26 -5.09 17.48
C ASN A 208 1.75 -5.35 17.37
N ASN A 209 1.29 -6.58 17.56
CA ASN A 209 -0.14 -6.92 17.50
C ASN A 209 -0.78 -7.13 18.88
N VAL A 210 0.03 -7.26 19.91
CA VAL A 210 -0.44 -7.19 21.28
C VAL A 210 -0.50 -5.71 21.63
N LYS A 211 -1.67 -5.10 21.70
CA LYS A 211 -1.86 -3.97 22.60
C LYS A 211 -1.50 -4.55 23.98
N LEU A 212 -0.34 -4.18 24.49
CA LEU A 212 -0.04 -4.38 25.90
C LEU A 212 -1.13 -3.59 26.64
N ASP A 213 -2.14 -4.29 27.10
CA ASP A 213 -3.06 -3.73 28.08
C ASP A 213 -2.24 -3.50 29.36
N ALA A 214 -2.76 -2.69 30.26
CA ALA A 214 -2.07 -2.33 31.50
C ALA A 214 -1.57 -3.59 32.28
N VAL A 215 -2.25 -4.71 32.14
CA VAL A 215 -1.90 -6.00 32.77
C VAL A 215 -0.62 -6.58 32.16
N SER A 216 -0.40 -6.42 30.84
CA SER A 216 0.82 -6.90 30.18
C SER A 216 2.06 -6.10 30.59
N GLU A 217 1.93 -4.78 30.81
CA GLU A 217 3.02 -3.93 31.30
C GLU A 217 3.38 -4.28 32.75
N ILE A 218 2.38 -4.49 33.61
CA ILE A 218 2.58 -4.92 35.01
C ILE A 218 3.30 -6.28 35.00
N ARG A 219 2.89 -7.21 34.14
CA ARG A 219 3.51 -8.53 34.05
C ARG A 219 4.96 -8.47 33.59
N GLU A 220 5.30 -7.61 32.62
CA GLU A 220 6.67 -7.45 32.14
C GLU A 220 7.58 -6.92 33.28
N LYS A 221 7.16 -5.88 33.99
CA LYS A 221 7.85 -5.34 35.14
C LYS A 221 7.97 -6.37 36.27
N PHE A 222 6.94 -7.17 36.51
CA PHE A 222 6.96 -8.23 37.51
C PHE A 222 7.98 -9.32 37.16
N VAL A 223 8.03 -9.78 35.90
CA VAL A 223 8.98 -10.82 35.46
C VAL A 223 10.44 -10.32 35.56
N ASN A 224 10.65 -9.03 35.27
CA ASN A 224 11.99 -8.40 35.38
C ASN A 224 12.39 -8.03 36.81
N GLU A 225 11.55 -8.35 37.82
CA GLU A 225 11.77 -8.04 39.23
C GLU A 225 11.80 -6.53 39.56
N ASP A 226 11.21 -5.70 38.64
CA ASP A 226 11.12 -4.25 38.85
C ASP A 226 10.02 -3.86 39.86
N ILE A 227 9.03 -4.74 40.09
CA ILE A 227 7.90 -4.52 41.01
C ILE A 227 7.48 -5.83 41.69
N PHE A 228 6.84 -5.67 42.86
CA PHE A 228 6.23 -6.77 43.62
C PHE A 228 7.26 -7.86 44.04
N ASN A 229 8.34 -7.43 44.65
CA ASN A 229 9.35 -8.35 45.17
C ASN A 229 8.92 -8.93 46.53
N ILE A 230 9.53 -10.06 46.91
CA ILE A 230 9.28 -10.66 48.23
C ILE A 230 9.71 -9.67 49.31
N GLY A 231 8.82 -9.39 50.25
CA GLY A 231 8.99 -8.39 51.29
C GLY A 231 8.41 -7.01 50.99
N ASP A 232 8.00 -6.73 49.70
CA ASP A 232 7.34 -5.47 49.36
C ASP A 232 5.94 -5.41 50.00
N GLN A 233 5.57 -4.20 50.43
CA GLN A 233 4.20 -3.91 50.87
C GLN A 233 3.33 -3.46 49.67
N VAL A 234 2.14 -4.00 49.57
CA VAL A 234 1.17 -3.71 48.50
C VAL A 234 -0.21 -3.48 49.09
N VAL A 235 -1.02 -2.71 48.37
CA VAL A 235 -2.42 -2.53 48.69
C VAL A 235 -3.25 -3.49 47.87
N ILE A 236 -4.19 -4.19 48.50
CA ILE A 236 -5.19 -5.02 47.84
C ILE A 236 -6.34 -4.10 47.35
N LYS A 237 -6.46 -3.86 46.04
CA LYS A 237 -7.41 -2.91 45.44
C LYS A 237 -8.90 -3.13 45.80
N GLU A 238 -9.24 -4.37 46.15
CA GLU A 238 -10.61 -4.74 46.50
C GLU A 238 -11.01 -4.34 47.91
N THR A 239 -10.04 -4.32 48.85
CA THR A 239 -10.28 -4.11 50.28
C THR A 239 -9.53 -2.94 50.85
N ASP A 240 -8.67 -2.28 50.10
CA ASP A 240 -7.73 -1.21 50.50
C ASP A 240 -6.82 -1.61 51.67
N GLU A 241 -6.65 -2.93 51.91
CA GLU A 241 -5.82 -3.44 52.96
C GLU A 241 -4.36 -3.53 52.50
N VAL A 242 -3.43 -3.17 53.38
CA VAL A 242 -1.99 -3.36 53.17
C VAL A 242 -1.58 -4.75 53.56
N ALA A 243 -0.81 -5.43 52.71
CA ALA A 243 -0.26 -6.75 52.97
C ALA A 243 1.18 -6.86 52.43
N THR A 244 1.96 -7.78 52.97
CA THR A 244 3.36 -8.03 52.57
C THR A 244 3.43 -9.21 51.62
N ILE A 245 4.22 -9.10 50.56
CA ILE A 245 4.43 -10.19 49.60
C ILE A 245 5.33 -11.25 50.26
N SER A 246 4.77 -12.43 50.50
CA SER A 246 5.53 -13.57 51.06
C SER A 246 6.05 -14.49 49.96
N HIS A 247 5.37 -14.55 48.79
CA HIS A 247 5.78 -15.42 47.68
C HIS A 247 5.40 -14.84 46.34
N ARG A 248 6.19 -15.15 45.30
CA ARG A 248 5.91 -14.74 43.90
C ARG A 248 5.57 -15.99 43.07
N GLY A 249 4.44 -15.95 42.35
CA GLY A 249 4.10 -16.93 41.34
C GLY A 249 4.43 -16.45 39.92
N SER A 250 3.92 -17.09 38.87
CA SER A 250 4.17 -16.70 37.49
C SER A 250 3.39 -15.43 37.04
N ASN A 251 2.24 -15.15 37.67
CA ASN A 251 1.35 -14.02 37.39
C ASN A 251 0.47 -13.63 38.59
N TYR A 252 0.86 -14.03 39.77
CA TYR A 252 0.21 -13.74 41.05
C TYR A 252 1.22 -13.59 42.16
N VAL A 253 0.82 -13.00 43.28
CA VAL A 253 1.56 -12.90 44.50
C VAL A 253 0.78 -13.56 45.65
N ILE A 254 1.49 -14.10 46.63
CA ILE A 254 0.95 -14.55 47.90
C ILE A 254 1.26 -13.48 48.92
N LEU A 255 0.23 -13.01 49.58
CA LEU A 255 0.28 -11.89 50.50
C LEU A 255 0.01 -12.40 51.90
N GLU A 256 0.74 -11.86 52.87
CA GLU A 256 0.53 -12.03 54.30
C GLU A 256 -0.04 -10.71 54.83
N LYS A 257 -1.26 -10.78 55.38
CA LYS A 257 -1.92 -9.65 56.03
C LYS A 257 -1.44 -9.46 57.47
N SER A 258 -1.77 -8.34 58.09
CA SER A 258 -1.43 -8.00 59.48
C SER A 258 -2.04 -8.97 60.51
N ASP A 259 -3.08 -9.70 60.16
CA ASP A 259 -3.69 -10.75 60.98
C ASP A 259 -3.10 -12.16 60.74
N ASN A 260 -1.93 -12.26 60.07
CA ASN A 260 -1.28 -13.49 59.58
C ASN A 260 -2.11 -14.33 58.61
N THR A 261 -3.17 -13.76 58.02
CA THR A 261 -3.92 -14.44 56.99
C THR A 261 -3.16 -14.40 55.66
N ILE A 262 -3.03 -15.58 55.02
CA ILE A 262 -2.37 -15.73 53.72
C ILE A 262 -3.41 -15.73 52.60
N VAL A 263 -3.28 -14.83 51.64
CA VAL A 263 -4.15 -14.73 50.50
C VAL A 263 -3.40 -14.69 49.15
N ARG A 264 -3.95 -15.27 48.12
CA ARG A 264 -3.40 -15.19 46.76
C ARG A 264 -4.15 -14.13 45.98
N LYS A 265 -3.42 -13.21 45.38
CA LYS A 265 -3.99 -12.15 44.49
C LYS A 265 -3.27 -12.12 43.14
N TRP A 266 -4.00 -11.83 42.08
CA TRP A 266 -3.45 -11.61 40.75
C TRP A 266 -2.74 -10.24 40.71
N LEU A 267 -1.80 -10.04 39.75
CA LEU A 267 -1.01 -8.82 39.66
C LEU A 267 -1.85 -7.54 39.41
N ASP A 268 -2.98 -7.67 38.77
CA ASP A 268 -3.93 -6.57 38.51
C ASP A 268 -4.78 -6.18 39.73
N ALA A 269 -4.86 -7.08 40.70
CA ALA A 269 -5.61 -6.88 41.94
C ALA A 269 -4.79 -6.23 43.07
N VAL A 270 -3.51 -5.95 42.83
CA VAL A 270 -2.61 -5.33 43.81
C VAL A 270 -1.98 -4.05 43.24
N GLU A 271 -1.54 -3.15 44.12
CA GLU A 271 -0.86 -1.91 43.78
C GLU A 271 0.33 -1.71 44.72
N ALA A 272 1.46 -1.26 44.15
CA ALA A 272 2.66 -1.00 44.97
C ALA A 272 2.41 0.24 45.83
N LEU A 273 2.77 0.19 47.07
CA LEU A 273 2.81 1.37 47.93
C LEU A 273 3.96 2.27 47.50
N ASP A 274 3.66 3.48 47.05
CA ASP A 274 4.69 4.49 46.79
C ASP A 274 5.40 4.89 48.08
N ALA A 275 6.71 5.01 48.02
CA ALA A 275 7.56 5.36 49.17
C ALA A 275 7.15 6.71 49.86
N LYS A 276 6.33 7.52 49.25
CA LYS A 276 5.74 8.75 49.81
C LYS A 276 4.52 8.51 50.70
N GLU A 277 3.82 7.40 50.54
CA GLU A 277 2.66 7.07 51.36
C GLU A 277 3.02 6.35 52.66
N ILE A 278 4.18 5.72 52.68
CA ILE A 278 4.71 5.04 53.89
C ILE A 278 4.99 6.05 55.04
N GLN A 279 5.28 7.33 54.74
CA GLN A 279 5.51 8.37 55.74
C GLN A 279 4.22 8.96 56.35
N ALA A 280 3.06 8.69 55.75
CA ALA A 280 1.76 9.22 56.23
C ALA A 280 1.05 8.25 57.18
N VAL A 281 1.51 7.01 57.34
CA VAL A 281 0.92 5.96 58.21
C VAL A 281 1.84 5.61 59.39
N GLY A 282 2.90 6.38 59.58
CA GLY A 282 3.83 6.19 60.69
C GLY A 282 3.27 6.74 62.02
N TRP A 283 3.12 5.87 62.95
CA TRP A 283 2.92 6.13 64.36
C TRP A 283 4.15 6.83 64.96
#